data_ca7d934543a92f25086d5c26588306df
#
_entry.id   ca7d934543a92f25086d5c26588306df
#
_cell.length_a   1.000
_cell.length_b   1.000
_cell.length_c   1.000
_cell.angle_alpha   90.00
_cell.angle_beta   90.00
_cell.angle_gamma   90.00
#
_symmetry.space_group_name_H-M   'P 1'
#
loop_
_entity.id
_entity.type
_entity.pdbx_description
1 polymer ?
#
loop_
_entity_poly.entity_id
_entity_poly.type
_entity_poly.pdbx_seq_one_letter_code
_entity_poly.pdbx_strand_id
1 'polypeptide(L)'
;MLRFTVKITLADLLPPDNVLAEAGARGVSNLIVRHLRARPANRRGFPSSGYWADAADSVSVRPGSGNSAAVEISKEGVALHYEGGTVRPDAGGKALAIPLDASVYGKKPSEWSGFRRGDEPGDDDVLSVFWPKNSAHGFLKERDTGNLLYLLVPSVTLRADRSVLPEDGELLDAAQEGIMEAVA
;
A
#
# COMPACT_ATOMS: atom_id res chain seq x y z
N MET A 1 3.36 1.36 -12.67
CA MET A 1 3.32 0.42 -11.52
C MET A 1 4.66 0.50 -10.83
N LEU A 2 4.72 1.15 -9.65
CA LEU A 2 5.97 1.24 -8.87
C LEU A 2 6.09 -0.04 -8.04
N ARG A 3 7.14 -0.81 -8.30
CA ARG A 3 7.52 -1.99 -7.50
C ARG A 3 8.64 -1.59 -6.57
N PHE A 4 8.54 -1.95 -5.31
CA PHE A 4 9.61 -1.79 -4.34
C PHE A 4 10.42 -3.08 -4.28
N THR A 5 11.72 -2.99 -4.48
CA THR A 5 12.63 -4.14 -4.46
C THR A 5 13.76 -3.84 -3.49
N VAL A 6 13.88 -4.61 -2.43
CA VAL A 6 15.08 -4.64 -1.59
C VAL A 6 16.06 -5.61 -2.23
N LYS A 7 17.18 -5.12 -2.72
CA LYS A 7 18.23 -5.98 -3.30
C LYS A 7 19.32 -6.18 -2.26
N ILE A 8 19.49 -7.44 -1.85
CA ILE A 8 20.58 -7.86 -0.97
C ILE A 8 21.64 -8.52 -1.85
N THR A 9 22.86 -7.98 -1.80
CA THR A 9 24.00 -8.56 -2.52
C THR A 9 25.00 -9.05 -1.48
N LEU A 10 25.20 -10.35 -1.40
CA LEU A 10 26.14 -11.01 -0.49
C LEU A 10 27.49 -11.33 -1.18
N ALA A 11 27.86 -10.54 -2.18
CA ALA A 11 28.94 -10.86 -3.12
C ALA A 11 30.33 -11.07 -2.51
N ASP A 12 30.60 -10.54 -1.30
CA ASP A 12 31.97 -10.46 -0.79
C ASP A 12 32.28 -11.42 0.37
N LEU A 13 31.33 -12.22 0.84
CA LEU A 13 31.52 -13.00 2.07
C LEU A 13 31.27 -14.51 1.94
N LEU A 14 30.73 -14.99 0.83
CA LEU A 14 30.34 -16.40 0.72
C LEU A 14 30.76 -17.02 -0.63
N PRO A 15 31.00 -18.36 -0.67
CA PRO A 15 31.24 -19.07 -1.93
C PRO A 15 30.01 -18.85 -2.87
N PRO A 16 30.24 -18.99 -4.19
CA PRO A 16 29.23 -18.76 -5.23
C PRO A 16 28.09 -19.81 -5.14
N ASP A 17 27.22 -19.63 -4.21
CA ASP A 17 26.08 -20.52 -4.00
C ASP A 17 24.78 -19.71 -3.89
N ASN A 18 23.96 -19.80 -4.94
CA ASN A 18 22.63 -19.18 -4.96
C ASN A 18 21.76 -19.61 -3.77
N VAL A 19 22.02 -20.78 -3.22
CA VAL A 19 21.28 -21.31 -2.05
C VAL A 19 21.43 -20.43 -0.84
N LEU A 20 22.63 -19.93 -0.56
CA LEU A 20 22.88 -19.06 0.59
C LEU A 20 22.26 -17.65 0.39
N ALA A 21 22.35 -17.12 -0.83
CA ALA A 21 21.70 -15.85 -1.14
C ALA A 21 20.18 -15.93 -1.01
N GLU A 22 19.57 -17.02 -1.44
CA GLU A 22 18.14 -17.26 -1.27
C GLU A 22 17.76 -17.52 0.20
N ALA A 23 18.58 -18.20 0.97
CA ALA A 23 18.36 -18.43 2.39
C ALA A 23 18.35 -17.10 3.17
N GLY A 24 19.35 -16.25 2.93
CA GLY A 24 19.37 -14.92 3.50
C GLY A 24 18.15 -14.06 3.10
N ALA A 25 17.77 -14.11 1.81
CA ALA A 25 16.60 -13.41 1.32
C ALA A 25 15.29 -13.94 1.96
N ARG A 26 15.20 -15.24 2.27
CA ARG A 26 14.06 -15.82 3.01
C ARG A 26 14.00 -15.29 4.45
N GLY A 27 15.13 -15.19 5.15
CA GLY A 27 15.20 -14.57 6.48
C GLY A 27 14.65 -13.15 6.45
N VAL A 28 15.12 -12.32 5.52
CA VAL A 28 14.63 -10.95 5.31
C VAL A 28 13.14 -10.92 4.95
N SER A 29 12.70 -11.79 4.04
CA SER A 29 11.28 -11.88 3.67
C SER A 29 10.39 -12.17 4.88
N ASN A 30 10.79 -13.13 5.73
CA ASN A 30 10.06 -13.47 6.95
C ASN A 30 9.99 -12.30 7.93
N LEU A 31 11.06 -11.54 8.09
CA LEU A 31 11.08 -10.34 8.93
C LEU A 31 10.12 -9.28 8.38
N ILE A 32 10.19 -8.97 7.08
CA ILE A 32 9.31 -7.99 6.43
C ILE A 32 7.84 -8.39 6.58
N VAL A 33 7.50 -9.66 6.34
CA VAL A 33 6.13 -10.18 6.51
C VAL A 33 5.62 -9.97 7.93
N ARG A 34 6.42 -10.31 8.94
CA ARG A 34 6.07 -10.10 10.36
C ARG A 34 5.88 -8.62 10.67
N HIS A 35 6.79 -7.78 10.20
CA HIS A 35 6.77 -6.33 10.40
C HIS A 35 5.52 -5.70 9.79
N LEU A 36 5.18 -6.03 8.55
CA LEU A 36 3.99 -5.51 7.87
C LEU A 36 2.70 -5.96 8.56
N ARG A 37 2.62 -7.23 8.99
CA ARG A 37 1.44 -7.75 9.71
C ARG A 37 1.27 -7.15 11.10
N ALA A 38 2.36 -6.73 11.75
CA ALA A 38 2.32 -6.06 13.05
C ALA A 38 1.88 -4.59 12.97
N ARG A 39 1.82 -4.00 11.78
CA ARG A 39 1.39 -2.61 11.63
C ARG A 39 -0.05 -2.42 12.04
N PRO A 40 -0.35 -1.38 12.84
CA PRO A 40 -1.70 -1.12 13.29
C PRO A 40 -2.61 -0.79 12.09
N ALA A 41 -3.85 -1.22 12.18
CA ALA A 41 -4.92 -0.72 11.34
C ALA A 41 -4.98 0.81 11.43
N ASN A 42 -5.46 1.46 10.37
CA ASN A 42 -5.35 2.90 10.18
C ASN A 42 -5.70 3.74 11.42
N ARG A 43 -5.07 4.92 11.55
CA ARG A 43 -5.18 5.83 12.69
C ARG A 43 -6.59 6.44 12.91
N ARG A 44 -7.55 6.22 12.01
CA ARG A 44 -8.90 6.80 12.09
C ARG A 44 -9.93 5.86 12.73
N GLY A 45 -9.53 4.67 13.20
CA GLY A 45 -10.44 3.70 13.80
C GLY A 45 -11.40 3.04 12.81
N PHE A 46 -11.23 3.24 11.50
CA PHE A 46 -11.95 2.48 10.51
C PHE A 46 -11.55 1.01 10.54
N PRO A 47 -12.44 0.09 10.12
CA PRO A 47 -12.08 -1.31 9.98
C PRO A 47 -10.78 -1.44 9.18
N SER A 48 -9.89 -2.34 9.59
CA SER A 48 -8.69 -2.63 8.80
C SER A 48 -9.13 -3.04 7.39
N SER A 49 -8.59 -2.37 6.38
CA SER A 49 -8.82 -2.79 4.99
C SER A 49 -8.07 -4.07 4.64
N GLY A 50 -7.30 -4.63 5.61
CA GLY A 50 -6.35 -5.70 5.32
C GLY A 50 -5.12 -5.26 4.52
N TYR A 51 -4.98 -3.97 4.20
CA TYR A 51 -3.92 -3.46 3.32
C TYR A 51 -2.53 -3.95 3.70
N TRP A 52 -2.16 -3.87 4.99
CA TRP A 52 -0.84 -4.34 5.44
C TRP A 52 -0.72 -5.87 5.46
N ALA A 53 -1.81 -6.60 5.69
CA ALA A 53 -1.84 -8.04 5.53
C ALA A 53 -1.65 -8.44 4.06
N ASP A 54 -2.39 -7.79 3.14
CA ASP A 54 -2.21 -7.99 1.70
C ASP A 54 -0.79 -7.61 1.25
N ALA A 55 -0.19 -6.55 1.82
CA ALA A 55 1.19 -6.16 1.55
C ALA A 55 2.16 -7.26 2.00
N ALA A 56 1.96 -7.82 3.19
CA ALA A 56 2.74 -8.94 3.69
C ALA A 56 2.60 -10.19 2.80
N ASP A 57 1.40 -10.49 2.35
CA ASP A 57 1.14 -11.64 1.46
C ASP A 57 1.70 -11.44 0.05
N SER A 58 2.01 -10.20 -0.32
CA SER A 58 2.64 -9.86 -1.61
C SER A 58 4.18 -9.92 -1.59
N VAL A 59 4.78 -10.23 -0.43
CA VAL A 59 6.24 -10.37 -0.31
C VAL A 59 6.69 -11.66 -0.97
N SER A 60 7.70 -11.58 -1.81
CA SER A 60 8.26 -12.74 -2.50
C SER A 60 9.77 -12.65 -2.61
N VAL A 61 10.43 -13.81 -2.63
CA VAL A 61 11.87 -13.92 -2.89
C VAL A 61 12.05 -14.27 -4.36
N ARG A 62 12.95 -13.57 -5.03
CA ARG A 62 13.35 -13.87 -6.41
C ARG A 62 14.84 -14.15 -6.49
N PRO A 63 15.24 -15.26 -7.10
CA PRO A 63 16.64 -15.49 -7.44
C PRO A 63 17.16 -14.37 -8.32
N GLY A 64 18.36 -13.89 -8.04
CA GLY A 64 19.10 -12.96 -8.89
C GLY A 64 20.14 -13.68 -9.73
N SER A 65 20.97 -12.92 -10.44
CA SER A 65 22.14 -13.46 -11.15
C SER A 65 23.34 -13.61 -10.20
N GLY A 66 24.08 -14.69 -10.31
CA GLY A 66 25.22 -14.99 -9.42
C GLY A 66 24.74 -15.25 -7.99
N ASN A 67 25.48 -14.74 -7.00
CA ASN A 67 25.19 -14.92 -5.57
C ASN A 67 24.23 -13.86 -5.02
N SER A 68 23.18 -13.55 -5.73
CA SER A 68 22.22 -12.54 -5.32
C SER A 68 20.79 -13.08 -5.29
N ALA A 69 20.00 -12.56 -4.38
CA ALA A 69 18.56 -12.73 -4.35
C ALA A 69 17.90 -11.37 -4.04
N ALA A 70 16.65 -11.23 -4.41
CA ALA A 70 15.87 -10.02 -4.14
C ALA A 70 14.61 -10.37 -3.37
N VAL A 71 14.23 -9.52 -2.41
CA VAL A 71 12.91 -9.55 -1.79
C VAL A 71 12.07 -8.47 -2.43
N GLU A 72 10.93 -8.84 -2.98
CA GLU A 72 10.01 -7.94 -3.67
C GLU A 72 8.69 -7.83 -2.92
N ILE A 73 8.17 -6.61 -2.80
CA ILE A 73 6.82 -6.34 -2.30
C ILE A 73 6.02 -5.81 -3.49
N SER A 74 5.04 -6.57 -3.95
CA SER A 74 4.27 -6.22 -5.15
C SER A 74 2.99 -5.46 -4.86
N LYS A 75 2.60 -5.30 -3.59
CA LYS A 75 1.41 -4.52 -3.21
C LYS A 75 1.59 -3.06 -3.59
N GLU A 76 0.68 -2.56 -4.41
CA GLU A 76 0.64 -1.16 -4.83
C GLU A 76 0.50 -0.23 -3.60
N GLY A 77 1.24 0.88 -3.63
CA GLY A 77 1.21 1.90 -2.59
C GLY A 77 2.22 1.73 -1.46
N VAL A 78 2.84 0.55 -1.26
CA VAL A 78 3.86 0.37 -0.20
C VAL A 78 5.05 1.30 -0.40
N ALA A 79 5.56 1.40 -1.63
CA ALA A 79 6.65 2.33 -1.96
C ALA A 79 6.25 3.80 -1.70
N LEU A 80 5.00 4.16 -2.00
CA LEU A 80 4.48 5.50 -1.75
C LEU A 80 4.39 5.83 -0.24
N HIS A 81 4.04 4.85 0.59
CA HIS A 81 4.08 5.02 2.04
C HIS A 81 5.51 5.19 2.55
N TYR A 82 6.44 4.41 2.04
CA TYR A 82 7.85 4.45 2.46
C TYR A 82 8.57 5.72 2.02
N GLU A 83 8.39 6.14 0.76
CA GLU A 83 9.10 7.28 0.17
C GLU A 83 8.35 8.59 0.30
N GLY A 84 7.04 8.52 0.54
CA GLY A 84 6.14 9.65 0.43
C GLY A 84 5.83 9.99 -1.03
N GLY A 85 4.96 10.97 -1.22
CA GLY A 85 4.63 11.42 -2.56
C GLY A 85 3.22 11.99 -2.66
N THR A 86 2.84 12.41 -3.86
CA THR A 86 1.52 12.98 -4.12
C THR A 86 0.71 12.07 -5.04
N VAL A 87 -0.44 11.62 -4.55
CA VAL A 87 -1.44 10.89 -5.34
C VAL A 87 -2.37 11.90 -5.99
N ARG A 88 -2.68 11.67 -7.24
CA ARG A 88 -3.64 12.43 -8.04
C ARG A 88 -4.65 11.48 -8.66
N PRO A 89 -5.83 11.98 -9.05
CA PRO A 89 -6.78 11.18 -9.79
C PRO A 89 -6.18 10.67 -11.11
N ASP A 90 -6.61 9.51 -11.55
CA ASP A 90 -6.26 8.97 -12.87
C ASP A 90 -6.70 9.91 -14.01
N ALA A 91 -6.15 9.70 -15.20
CA ALA A 91 -6.48 10.47 -16.39
C ALA A 91 -8.01 10.55 -16.60
N GLY A 92 -8.53 11.77 -16.61
CA GLY A 92 -9.98 12.06 -16.70
C GLY A 92 -10.71 12.10 -15.35
N GLY A 93 -10.06 11.82 -14.20
CA GLY A 93 -10.61 12.05 -12.86
C GLY A 93 -10.44 13.50 -12.42
N LYS A 94 -11.49 14.10 -11.83
CA LYS A 94 -11.43 15.46 -11.30
C LYS A 94 -10.97 15.51 -9.85
N ALA A 95 -11.20 14.43 -9.08
CA ALA A 95 -10.87 14.37 -7.66
C ALA A 95 -10.66 12.93 -7.19
N LEU A 96 -9.89 12.77 -6.12
CA LEU A 96 -9.81 11.55 -5.32
C LEU A 96 -10.96 11.52 -4.34
N ALA A 97 -11.59 10.37 -4.16
CA ALA A 97 -12.64 10.16 -3.17
C ALA A 97 -12.05 9.50 -1.92
N ILE A 98 -11.98 10.24 -0.82
CA ILE A 98 -11.46 9.77 0.46
C ILE A 98 -12.63 9.38 1.35
N PRO A 99 -12.73 8.13 1.82
CA PRO A 99 -13.79 7.69 2.71
C PRO A 99 -13.84 8.53 3.99
N LEU A 100 -15.02 8.99 4.36
CA LEU A 100 -15.31 9.70 5.62
C LEU A 100 -16.03 8.81 6.62
N ASP A 101 -16.75 7.81 6.13
CA ASP A 101 -17.52 6.88 6.92
C ASP A 101 -17.01 5.45 6.83
N ALA A 102 -17.12 4.68 7.92
CA ALA A 102 -16.67 3.29 7.99
C ALA A 102 -17.41 2.37 7.00
N SER A 103 -18.67 2.65 6.70
CA SER A 103 -19.51 1.83 5.80
C SER A 103 -19.03 1.83 4.36
N VAL A 104 -18.29 2.88 3.97
CA VAL A 104 -17.76 3.06 2.62
C VAL A 104 -16.26 2.79 2.50
N TYR A 105 -15.62 2.43 3.61
CA TYR A 105 -14.20 2.12 3.61
C TYR A 105 -13.90 0.88 2.75
N GLY A 106 -12.95 1.01 1.84
CA GLY A 106 -12.61 -0.04 0.87
C GLY A 106 -13.52 -0.09 -0.37
N LYS A 107 -14.59 0.71 -0.41
CA LYS A 107 -15.46 0.81 -1.58
C LYS A 107 -15.11 2.02 -2.44
N LYS A 108 -15.22 1.88 -3.75
CA LYS A 108 -15.10 3.00 -4.69
C LYS A 108 -16.47 3.63 -4.93
N PRO A 109 -16.55 4.95 -5.16
CA PRO A 109 -17.83 5.58 -5.51
C PRO A 109 -18.53 4.92 -6.71
N SER A 110 -17.76 4.39 -7.66
CA SER A 110 -18.29 3.70 -8.85
C SER A 110 -18.95 2.34 -8.57
N GLU A 111 -18.79 1.81 -7.36
CA GLU A 111 -19.43 0.55 -6.94
C GLU A 111 -20.85 0.77 -6.39
N TRP A 112 -21.24 2.03 -6.22
CA TRP A 112 -22.61 2.37 -5.81
C TRP A 112 -23.54 2.37 -7.03
N SER A 113 -24.73 1.78 -6.88
CA SER A 113 -25.73 1.77 -7.94
C SER A 113 -26.13 3.19 -8.34
N GLY A 114 -26.24 3.43 -9.63
CA GLY A 114 -26.63 4.72 -10.18
C GLY A 114 -25.52 5.78 -10.25
N PHE A 115 -24.36 5.58 -9.59
CA PHE A 115 -23.27 6.55 -9.67
C PHE A 115 -22.58 6.49 -11.03
N ARG A 116 -22.85 7.48 -11.88
CA ARG A 116 -22.18 7.66 -13.17
C ARG A 116 -21.20 8.83 -13.11
N ARG A 117 -20.00 8.59 -13.62
CA ARG A 117 -18.94 9.60 -13.68
C ARG A 117 -19.24 10.58 -14.81
N GLY A 118 -19.57 11.82 -14.45
CA GLY A 118 -19.67 12.92 -15.45
C GLY A 118 -21.04 13.22 -15.99
N ASP A 119 -22.05 12.44 -15.67
CA ASP A 119 -23.44 12.69 -16.06
C ASP A 119 -24.16 13.53 -15.00
N GLU A 120 -25.23 14.23 -15.40
CA GLU A 120 -26.14 14.81 -14.43
C GLU A 120 -26.75 13.70 -13.58
N PRO A 121 -26.92 13.92 -12.25
CA PRO A 121 -27.43 12.89 -11.38
C PRO A 121 -28.83 12.47 -11.83
N GLY A 122 -29.00 11.18 -12.11
CA GLY A 122 -30.31 10.58 -12.38
C GLY A 122 -31.15 10.51 -11.09
N ASP A 123 -32.46 10.34 -11.22
CA ASP A 123 -33.37 10.22 -10.07
C ASP A 123 -33.05 8.98 -9.19
N ASP A 124 -32.45 7.95 -9.76
CA ASP A 124 -32.09 6.69 -9.11
C ASP A 124 -30.68 6.68 -8.49
N ASP A 125 -29.94 7.81 -8.57
CA ASP A 125 -28.58 7.88 -8.05
C ASP A 125 -28.59 7.95 -6.51
N VAL A 126 -27.95 6.99 -5.86
CA VAL A 126 -27.81 6.95 -4.39
C VAL A 126 -26.87 8.02 -3.88
N LEU A 127 -25.86 8.41 -4.68
CA LEU A 127 -24.88 9.41 -4.32
C LEU A 127 -25.11 10.72 -5.09
N SER A 128 -24.93 11.84 -4.39
CA SER A 128 -24.92 13.17 -4.99
C SER A 128 -23.64 13.91 -4.68
N VAL A 129 -23.16 14.69 -5.66
CA VAL A 129 -21.99 15.55 -5.48
C VAL A 129 -22.42 16.86 -4.81
N PHE A 130 -21.73 17.23 -3.75
CA PHE A 130 -21.89 18.52 -3.09
C PHE A 130 -20.54 19.26 -3.11
N TRP A 131 -20.52 20.42 -3.75
CA TRP A 131 -19.32 21.27 -3.80
C TRP A 131 -19.63 22.60 -3.11
N PRO A 132 -19.10 22.83 -1.89
CA PRO A 132 -19.32 24.11 -1.21
C PRO A 132 -18.76 25.27 -2.03
N LYS A 133 -19.47 26.40 -2.03
CA LYS A 133 -19.07 27.60 -2.73
C LYS A 133 -17.70 28.07 -2.19
N ASN A 134 -16.74 28.32 -3.08
CA ASN A 134 -15.36 28.71 -2.74
C ASN A 134 -14.53 27.66 -1.99
N SER A 135 -14.89 26.38 -2.05
CA SER A 135 -14.11 25.30 -1.50
C SER A 135 -13.25 24.60 -2.57
N ALA A 136 -11.99 24.30 -2.23
CA ALA A 136 -11.14 23.44 -3.04
C ALA A 136 -11.55 21.95 -2.93
N HIS A 137 -12.44 21.62 -2.00
CA HIS A 137 -12.86 20.26 -1.69
C HIS A 137 -14.38 20.12 -1.88
N GLY A 138 -14.78 18.97 -2.41
CA GLY A 138 -16.19 18.57 -2.53
C GLY A 138 -16.49 17.36 -1.66
N PHE A 139 -17.73 16.91 -1.71
CA PHE A 139 -18.19 15.72 -0.99
C PHE A 139 -19.09 14.90 -1.87
N LEU A 140 -19.07 13.58 -1.66
CA LEU A 140 -20.15 12.70 -2.07
C LEU A 140 -21.00 12.43 -0.84
N LYS A 141 -22.29 12.71 -0.96
CA LYS A 141 -23.29 12.46 0.08
C LYS A 141 -24.34 11.48 -0.41
N GLU A 142 -24.86 10.71 0.50
CA GLU A 142 -26.03 9.90 0.28
C GLU A 142 -27.26 10.81 0.12
N ARG A 143 -28.07 10.59 -0.90
CA ARG A 143 -29.20 11.46 -1.21
C ARG A 143 -30.28 11.45 -0.14
N ASP A 144 -30.65 10.24 0.29
CA ASP A 144 -31.78 10.04 1.18
C ASP A 144 -31.50 10.54 2.60
N THR A 145 -30.28 10.29 3.10
CA THR A 145 -29.91 10.64 4.47
C THR A 145 -29.16 11.96 4.58
N GLY A 146 -28.55 12.41 3.48
CA GLY A 146 -27.65 13.56 3.46
C GLY A 146 -26.28 13.31 4.09
N ASN A 147 -25.95 12.07 4.50
CA ASN A 147 -24.70 11.70 5.11
C ASN A 147 -23.52 11.91 4.16
N LEU A 148 -22.47 12.54 4.65
CA LEU A 148 -21.22 12.71 3.88
C LEU A 148 -20.42 11.42 3.92
N LEU A 149 -20.28 10.77 2.76
CA LEU A 149 -19.62 9.47 2.65
C LEU A 149 -18.16 9.60 2.18
N TYR A 150 -17.87 10.51 1.27
CA TYR A 150 -16.52 10.74 0.75
C TYR A 150 -16.19 12.22 0.69
N LEU A 151 -14.93 12.53 1.01
CA LEU A 151 -14.30 13.81 0.72
C LEU A 151 -13.67 13.75 -0.68
N LEU A 152 -13.95 14.74 -1.50
CA LEU A 152 -13.38 14.90 -2.83
C LEU A 152 -12.23 15.91 -2.78
N VAL A 153 -11.01 15.46 -3.12
CA VAL A 153 -9.82 16.30 -3.10
C VAL A 153 -9.05 16.19 -4.42
N PRO A 154 -8.41 17.26 -4.92
CA PRO A 154 -7.66 17.24 -6.17
C PRO A 154 -6.39 16.39 -6.07
N SER A 155 -5.83 16.25 -4.88
CA SER A 155 -4.65 15.43 -4.61
C SER A 155 -4.50 15.14 -3.12
N VAL A 156 -3.73 14.10 -2.80
CA VAL A 156 -3.31 13.78 -1.43
C VAL A 156 -1.80 13.64 -1.42
N THR A 157 -1.13 14.36 -0.51
CA THR A 157 0.30 14.21 -0.29
C THR A 157 0.52 13.37 0.97
N LEU A 158 1.22 12.25 0.81
CA LEU A 158 1.68 11.38 1.88
C LEU A 158 3.11 11.78 2.26
N ARG A 159 3.36 11.85 3.55
CA ARG A 159 4.71 12.00 4.07
C ARG A 159 5.43 10.65 4.03
N ALA A 160 6.74 10.67 3.77
CA ALA A 160 7.57 9.48 3.89
C ALA A 160 7.47 8.89 5.30
N ASP A 161 7.28 7.59 5.36
CA ASP A 161 7.26 6.81 6.60
C ASP A 161 8.26 5.65 6.47
N ARG A 162 9.49 5.89 6.91
CA ARG A 162 10.56 4.88 6.85
C ARG A 162 10.28 3.68 7.75
N SER A 163 9.41 3.83 8.75
CA SER A 163 8.99 2.70 9.60
C SER A 163 8.09 1.68 8.89
N VAL A 164 7.74 1.89 7.61
CA VAL A 164 7.02 0.89 6.78
C VAL A 164 7.82 -0.39 6.62
N LEU A 165 9.14 -0.29 6.59
CA LEU A 165 10.04 -1.44 6.55
C LEU A 165 10.87 -1.52 7.85
N PRO A 166 11.40 -2.70 8.19
CA PRO A 166 12.39 -2.85 9.24
C PRO A 166 13.63 -1.98 8.96
N GLU A 167 14.38 -1.65 10.00
CA GLU A 167 15.66 -0.94 9.86
C GLU A 167 16.72 -1.82 9.17
N ASP A 168 17.69 -1.18 8.49
CA ASP A 168 18.73 -1.88 7.72
C ASP A 168 19.51 -2.89 8.58
N GLY A 169 19.76 -2.57 9.87
CA GLY A 169 20.39 -3.48 10.81
C GLY A 169 19.59 -4.75 11.04
N GLU A 170 18.27 -4.62 11.26
CA GLU A 170 17.36 -5.77 11.45
C GLU A 170 17.30 -6.64 10.18
N LEU A 171 17.31 -6.01 9.00
CA LEU A 171 17.34 -6.73 7.72
C LEU A 171 18.63 -7.53 7.55
N LEU A 172 19.77 -6.97 7.95
CA LEU A 172 21.07 -7.65 7.90
C LEU A 172 21.11 -8.85 8.85
N ASP A 173 20.66 -8.65 10.09
CA ASP A 173 20.60 -9.72 11.10
C ASP A 173 19.69 -10.87 10.62
N ALA A 174 18.53 -10.56 10.08
CA ALA A 174 17.62 -11.57 9.53
C ALA A 174 18.20 -12.32 8.33
N ALA A 175 19.00 -11.64 7.49
CA ALA A 175 19.71 -12.30 6.39
C ALA A 175 20.78 -13.27 6.93
N GLN A 176 21.54 -12.87 7.94
CA GLN A 176 22.54 -13.71 8.57
C GLN A 176 21.92 -14.96 9.23
N GLU A 177 20.82 -14.77 9.99
CA GLU A 177 20.07 -15.88 10.59
C GLU A 177 19.61 -16.88 9.52
N GLY A 178 19.00 -16.40 8.44
CA GLY A 178 18.55 -17.28 7.36
C GLY A 178 19.68 -18.07 6.69
N ILE A 179 20.88 -17.49 6.57
CA ILE A 179 22.06 -18.18 6.07
C ILE A 179 22.54 -19.23 7.07
N MET A 180 22.62 -18.88 8.34
CA MET A 180 23.08 -19.80 9.39
C MET A 180 22.16 -21.03 9.49
N GLU A 181 20.84 -20.84 9.38
CA GLU A 181 19.89 -21.94 9.33
C GLU A 181 20.10 -22.88 8.12
N ALA A 182 20.56 -22.35 7.00
CA ALA A 182 20.76 -23.13 5.78
C ALA A 182 22.06 -23.95 5.80
N VAL A 183 23.02 -23.60 6.66
CA VAL A 183 24.33 -24.30 6.78
C VAL A 183 24.44 -25.18 8.02
N ALA A 184 23.43 -25.17 8.90
CA ALA A 184 23.36 -25.99 10.10
C ALA A 184 22.85 -27.40 9.78
#